data_4732f19c63f13216a7caab3a8b093836
#
_entry.id   4732f19c63f13216a7caab3a8b093836
#
_cell.length_a   1.000
_cell.length_b   1.000
_cell.length_c   1.000
_cell.angle_alpha   90.00
_cell.angle_beta   90.00
_cell.angle_gamma   90.00
#
_symmetry.space_group_name_H-M   'P 1'
#
loop_
_entity.id
_entity.type
_entity.pdbx_description
1 polymer ?
#
loop_
_entity_poly.entity_id
_entity_poly.type
_entity_poly.pdbx_seq_one_letter_code
_entity_poly.pdbx_strand_id
1 'polypeptide(L)'
;MYCKTCGLEQSDVSNYCTHDGSSTGGVASHIILAPKDSKYCRTCGVESKETATYCEKCGDSLLVGITKKEMKTKLPDQGVQLNVGSSGIALKKGLLGGGLAIICMFLAGWISSLIIDAAMNDLMRTMVTNTNGMLDMTTINQSFIGIAPLILMYHLAGLEVSGSGTYIMSFILHVPLFILLTIPALILGGIGFFVEKKTPSIVWREKLVTACIIGIVYGIFLCIISFVASSSTTISQFYETMTINVSYSHIISLLYGIIFGLLFSFIGMSIAAGPHRMLSAISQSVPYAASIYYSVVTVLKGLIITFGIILITILFSSSKSMGPIDFPEKTYKALISLEATPYMWNMAHFAPTAIEWANMEKEIQNYPGGKGPLHLSYTSGISLNGTSLKDVAIANGASAKEIKYMDEFNSYMHWWGLLILIPCILLFRAGMKLAQYPMKNIYVTIAMFSTVYTVMMLCVNGLAKIQIEASGSKEIMKEFTGISGPLLSIQSSTMYLIVGSFILSYVLVFAGMKLVKK
;
A
#
# COMPACT_ATOMS: atom_id res chain seq x y z
N MET A 1 -43.84 0.86 -18.94
CA MET A 1 -43.02 -0.38 -18.92
C MET A 1 -43.02 -1.04 -17.55
N TYR A 2 -42.68 -2.33 -17.47
CA TYR A 2 -42.61 -3.04 -16.20
C TYR A 2 -41.16 -3.22 -15.75
N CYS A 3 -40.89 -3.03 -14.46
CA CYS A 3 -39.58 -3.29 -13.89
C CYS A 3 -39.25 -4.78 -13.99
N LYS A 4 -38.07 -5.13 -14.56
CA LYS A 4 -37.65 -6.52 -14.73
C LYS A 4 -37.31 -7.22 -13.40
N THR A 5 -37.04 -6.44 -12.35
CA THR A 5 -36.62 -6.96 -11.04
C THR A 5 -37.81 -7.20 -10.10
N CYS A 6 -38.77 -6.25 -10.00
CA CYS A 6 -39.88 -6.35 -9.07
C CYS A 6 -41.26 -6.48 -9.75
N GLY A 7 -41.35 -6.42 -11.09
CA GLY A 7 -42.58 -6.59 -11.85
C GLY A 7 -43.57 -5.41 -11.78
N LEU A 8 -43.25 -4.35 -11.07
CA LEU A 8 -44.16 -3.19 -10.94
C LEU A 8 -44.11 -2.32 -12.20
N GLU A 9 -45.30 -1.76 -12.52
CA GLU A 9 -45.43 -0.86 -13.65
C GLU A 9 -44.71 0.46 -13.38
N GLN A 10 -43.93 0.91 -14.34
CA GLN A 10 -43.14 2.13 -14.31
C GLN A 10 -43.50 3.03 -15.48
N SER A 11 -43.29 4.34 -15.34
CA SER A 11 -43.42 5.28 -16.44
C SER A 11 -42.45 4.90 -17.57
N ASP A 12 -42.86 5.04 -18.83
CA ASP A 12 -42.06 4.70 -19.98
C ASP A 12 -40.80 5.58 -20.15
N VAL A 13 -40.72 6.67 -19.37
CA VAL A 13 -39.59 7.60 -19.34
C VAL A 13 -38.67 7.41 -18.12
N SER A 14 -38.98 6.46 -17.26
CA SER A 14 -38.22 6.21 -16.02
C SER A 14 -36.91 5.46 -16.33
N ASN A 15 -35.79 6.02 -15.93
CA ASN A 15 -34.49 5.35 -16.01
C ASN A 15 -34.27 4.34 -14.88
N TYR A 16 -34.98 4.51 -13.77
CA TYR A 16 -34.87 3.66 -12.58
C TYR A 16 -36.24 3.34 -12.01
N CYS A 17 -36.38 2.13 -11.48
CA CYS A 17 -37.61 1.71 -10.80
C CYS A 17 -37.83 2.51 -9.52
N THR A 18 -39.02 3.06 -9.34
CA THR A 18 -39.38 3.87 -8.16
C THR A 18 -39.53 3.05 -6.89
N HIS A 19 -39.64 1.72 -6.98
CA HIS A 19 -39.83 0.81 -5.87
C HIS A 19 -38.50 0.18 -5.37
N ASP A 20 -37.65 -0.33 -6.27
CA ASP A 20 -36.44 -1.06 -5.90
C ASP A 20 -35.13 -0.39 -6.36
N GLY A 21 -35.22 0.72 -7.09
CA GLY A 21 -34.05 1.48 -7.58
C GLY A 21 -33.28 0.83 -8.74
N SER A 22 -33.75 -0.29 -9.30
CA SER A 22 -33.11 -0.95 -10.44
C SER A 22 -33.25 -0.14 -11.73
N SER A 23 -32.22 -0.20 -12.62
CA SER A 23 -32.29 0.47 -13.91
C SER A 23 -33.33 -0.16 -14.82
N THR A 24 -34.20 0.67 -15.40
CA THR A 24 -35.28 0.25 -16.31
C THR A 24 -34.86 0.29 -17.79
N GLY A 25 -33.71 0.90 -18.12
CA GLY A 25 -33.19 0.99 -19.50
C GLY A 25 -33.93 1.99 -20.41
N GLY A 26 -34.75 2.87 -19.84
CA GLY A 26 -35.50 3.89 -20.58
C GLY A 26 -34.61 5.06 -21.07
N VAL A 27 -34.87 5.57 -22.27
CA VAL A 27 -34.21 6.75 -22.85
C VAL A 27 -35.01 7.99 -22.47
N ALA A 28 -34.36 8.95 -21.84
CA ALA A 28 -34.98 10.20 -21.39
C ALA A 28 -35.40 11.08 -22.55
N SER A 29 -36.69 11.38 -22.70
CA SER A 29 -37.18 12.62 -23.33
C SER A 29 -38.62 12.88 -22.94
N HIS A 30 -38.86 14.07 -22.50
CA HIS A 30 -40.04 14.90 -22.37
C HIS A 30 -40.39 15.37 -20.97
N ILE A 31 -40.50 16.71 -20.89
CA ILE A 31 -40.96 17.49 -19.75
C ILE A 31 -42.48 17.31 -19.62
N ILE A 32 -42.99 16.73 -18.56
CA ILE A 32 -44.39 16.67 -18.21
C ILE A 32 -44.62 17.47 -16.94
N LEU A 33 -45.64 18.34 -16.94
CA LEU A 33 -46.08 19.16 -15.82
C LEU A 33 -46.48 18.28 -14.62
N ALA A 34 -45.93 18.61 -13.46
CA ALA A 34 -46.00 17.81 -12.25
C ALA A 34 -47.40 17.80 -11.56
N PRO A 35 -47.79 16.69 -10.93
CA PRO A 35 -48.95 16.64 -10.03
C PRO A 35 -48.68 17.34 -8.69
N LYS A 36 -49.71 17.76 -8.01
CA LYS A 36 -49.69 18.60 -6.80
C LYS A 36 -49.04 17.97 -5.56
N ASP A 37 -48.73 16.66 -5.61
CA ASP A 37 -48.14 15.86 -4.50
C ASP A 37 -46.83 15.25 -4.95
N SER A 38 -45.78 16.07 -5.05
CA SER A 38 -44.48 15.64 -5.59
C SER A 38 -43.32 16.00 -4.66
N LYS A 39 -42.35 15.07 -4.58
CA LYS A 39 -41.08 15.26 -3.88
C LYS A 39 -40.00 15.59 -4.89
N TYR A 40 -39.07 16.46 -4.51
CA TYR A 40 -37.87 16.73 -5.33
C TYR A 40 -36.69 15.86 -4.89
N CYS A 41 -36.06 15.20 -5.83
CA CYS A 41 -34.82 14.46 -5.57
C CYS A 41 -33.71 15.43 -5.14
N ARG A 42 -33.10 15.20 -3.98
CA ARG A 42 -32.02 16.05 -3.44
C ARG A 42 -30.75 16.00 -4.26
N THR A 43 -30.53 14.91 -5.00
CA THR A 43 -29.30 14.68 -5.76
C THR A 43 -29.35 15.28 -7.16
N CYS A 44 -30.51 15.22 -7.85
CA CYS A 44 -30.63 15.70 -9.23
C CYS A 44 -31.71 16.77 -9.44
N GLY A 45 -32.45 17.15 -8.41
CA GLY A 45 -33.49 18.19 -8.46
C GLY A 45 -34.74 17.80 -9.24
N VAL A 46 -34.85 16.56 -9.72
CA VAL A 46 -36.04 16.11 -10.47
C VAL A 46 -37.20 15.82 -9.51
N GLU A 47 -38.34 16.24 -9.90
CA GLU A 47 -39.61 15.98 -9.21
C GLU A 47 -40.02 14.52 -9.38
N SER A 48 -40.39 13.87 -8.30
CA SER A 48 -40.77 12.46 -8.26
C SER A 48 -42.11 12.30 -7.52
N LYS A 49 -42.86 11.25 -7.82
CA LYS A 49 -44.14 10.97 -7.16
C LYS A 49 -43.97 10.84 -5.65
N GLU A 50 -44.94 11.27 -4.87
CA GLU A 50 -44.88 11.23 -3.39
C GLU A 50 -44.64 9.82 -2.82
N THR A 51 -45.18 8.80 -3.49
CA THR A 51 -45.04 7.38 -3.17
C THR A 51 -43.74 6.75 -3.65
N ALA A 52 -42.94 7.46 -4.46
CA ALA A 52 -41.69 6.91 -4.98
C ALA A 52 -40.66 6.77 -3.86
N THR A 53 -40.03 5.62 -3.77
CA THR A 53 -38.91 5.33 -2.84
C THR A 53 -37.54 5.65 -3.45
N TYR A 54 -37.47 5.67 -4.77
CA TYR A 54 -36.25 5.99 -5.53
C TYR A 54 -36.53 7.00 -6.64
N CYS A 55 -35.54 7.84 -6.94
CA CYS A 55 -35.63 8.80 -8.02
C CYS A 55 -35.55 8.10 -9.39
N GLU A 56 -36.53 8.33 -10.25
CA GLU A 56 -36.62 7.72 -11.58
C GLU A 56 -35.51 8.18 -12.55
N LYS A 57 -34.88 9.33 -12.27
CA LYS A 57 -33.82 9.90 -13.10
C LYS A 57 -32.42 9.45 -12.70
N CYS A 58 -32.07 9.48 -11.41
CA CYS A 58 -30.73 9.20 -10.92
C CYS A 58 -30.63 7.95 -10.03
N GLY A 59 -31.74 7.28 -9.71
CA GLY A 59 -31.77 6.09 -8.88
C GLY A 59 -31.54 6.33 -7.38
N ASP A 60 -31.44 7.59 -6.95
CA ASP A 60 -31.19 7.91 -5.55
C ASP A 60 -32.45 7.69 -4.70
N SER A 61 -32.27 7.31 -3.42
CA SER A 61 -33.38 7.06 -2.49
C SER A 61 -34.09 8.35 -2.16
N LEU A 62 -35.42 8.36 -2.36
CA LEU A 62 -36.32 9.46 -2.01
C LEU A 62 -36.95 9.29 -0.63
N LEU A 63 -36.58 8.25 0.12
CA LEU A 63 -37.02 8.06 1.49
C LEU A 63 -36.48 9.20 2.37
N VAL A 64 -37.24 10.31 2.34
CA VAL A 64 -36.96 11.49 3.13
C VAL A 64 -38.09 11.77 4.07
N GLY A 65 -37.68 11.90 5.31
CA GLY A 65 -38.43 12.66 6.25
C GLY A 65 -39.28 11.87 7.22
N ILE A 66 -38.64 11.00 7.94
CA ILE A 66 -38.91 11.01 9.38
C ILE A 66 -38.23 12.29 9.87
N THR A 67 -39.06 13.33 10.13
CA THR A 67 -38.57 14.59 10.66
C THR A 67 -37.80 14.33 11.95
N LYS A 68 -36.70 15.07 12.18
CA LYS A 68 -35.84 14.95 13.38
C LYS A 68 -36.63 14.94 14.72
N LYS A 69 -37.90 15.33 14.71
CA LYS A 69 -38.81 15.36 15.86
C LYS A 69 -39.46 14.00 16.15
N GLU A 70 -39.71 13.18 15.12
CA GLU A 70 -40.24 11.81 15.30
C GLU A 70 -39.12 10.78 15.55
N MET A 71 -37.91 11.09 15.13
CA MET A 71 -36.75 10.25 15.39
C MET A 71 -36.29 10.23 16.86
N LYS A 72 -36.66 11.28 17.65
CA LYS A 72 -36.36 11.33 19.09
C LYS A 72 -37.32 10.47 19.95
N THR A 73 -38.47 10.06 19.43
CA THR A 73 -39.46 9.32 20.21
C THR A 73 -39.57 7.83 19.86
N LYS A 74 -38.87 7.34 18.83
CA LYS A 74 -38.89 5.92 18.40
C LYS A 74 -37.53 5.36 18.01
N LEU A 75 -36.43 5.85 18.57
CA LEU A 75 -35.25 5.03 18.66
C LEU A 75 -35.43 4.13 19.90
N PRO A 76 -35.73 2.84 19.73
CA PRO A 76 -35.39 1.91 20.78
C PRO A 76 -33.87 2.10 20.98
N ASP A 77 -33.47 2.15 22.22
CA ASP A 77 -32.09 2.00 22.64
C ASP A 77 -31.63 0.62 22.16
N GLN A 78 -31.40 0.50 20.86
CA GLN A 78 -30.71 -0.63 20.26
C GLN A 78 -29.23 -0.41 20.57
N GLY A 79 -28.90 -0.70 21.80
CA GLY A 79 -27.61 -1.24 22.16
C GLY A 79 -27.28 -2.25 21.06
N VAL A 80 -26.06 -2.21 20.56
CA VAL A 80 -25.51 -3.01 19.45
C VAL A 80 -25.98 -4.47 19.57
N GLN A 81 -27.22 -4.75 19.20
CA GLN A 81 -27.67 -6.11 18.93
C GLN A 81 -27.06 -6.48 17.59
N LEU A 82 -25.87 -7.06 17.67
CA LEU A 82 -25.36 -7.95 16.64
C LEU A 82 -26.48 -8.97 16.38
N ASN A 83 -27.21 -8.78 15.29
CA ASN A 83 -28.29 -9.68 14.91
C ASN A 83 -27.61 -11.06 14.69
N VAL A 84 -27.77 -11.98 15.64
CA VAL A 84 -27.05 -13.26 15.72
C VAL A 84 -27.22 -14.07 14.42
N GLY A 85 -28.32 -13.86 13.67
CA GLY A 85 -28.54 -14.49 12.37
C GLY A 85 -27.59 -13.99 11.26
N SER A 86 -27.19 -12.71 11.25
CA SER A 86 -26.28 -12.16 10.25
C SER A 86 -24.83 -12.50 10.56
N SER A 87 -24.48 -12.71 11.82
CA SER A 87 -23.12 -13.08 12.23
C SER A 87 -22.74 -14.50 11.78
N GLY A 88 -23.66 -15.44 11.76
CA GLY A 88 -23.43 -16.82 11.30
C GLY A 88 -23.09 -16.89 9.80
N ILE A 89 -23.76 -16.08 8.99
CA ILE A 89 -23.47 -15.99 7.54
C ILE A 89 -22.09 -15.36 7.30
N ALA A 90 -21.77 -14.27 7.99
CA ALA A 90 -20.47 -13.60 7.89
C ALA A 90 -19.33 -14.53 8.33
N LEU A 91 -19.54 -15.31 9.41
CA LEU A 91 -18.58 -16.31 9.88
C LEU A 91 -18.30 -17.37 8.82
N LYS A 92 -19.35 -17.98 8.25
CA LYS A 92 -19.22 -18.99 7.19
C LYS A 92 -18.48 -18.45 5.96
N LYS A 93 -18.86 -17.25 5.50
CA LYS A 93 -18.20 -16.57 4.38
C LYS A 93 -16.72 -16.28 4.68
N GLY A 94 -16.45 -15.78 5.89
CA GLY A 94 -15.09 -15.45 6.33
C GLY A 94 -14.18 -16.67 6.44
N LEU A 95 -14.67 -17.76 7.03
CA LEU A 95 -13.92 -19.02 7.12
C LEU A 95 -13.62 -19.62 5.74
N LEU A 96 -14.62 -19.66 4.85
CA LEU A 96 -14.42 -20.13 3.47
C LEU A 96 -13.45 -19.24 2.71
N GLY A 97 -13.60 -17.91 2.82
CA GLY A 97 -12.68 -16.96 2.19
C GLY A 97 -11.25 -17.09 2.73
N GLY A 98 -11.08 -17.21 4.04
CA GLY A 98 -9.79 -17.41 4.67
C GLY A 98 -9.12 -18.73 4.25
N GLY A 99 -9.87 -19.83 4.22
CA GLY A 99 -9.36 -21.11 3.74
C GLY A 99 -8.93 -21.08 2.26
N LEU A 100 -9.72 -20.41 1.42
CA LEU A 100 -9.36 -20.21 0.01
C LEU A 100 -8.10 -19.33 -0.14
N ALA A 101 -7.96 -18.31 0.70
CA ALA A 101 -6.77 -17.45 0.71
C ALA A 101 -5.51 -18.25 1.03
N ILE A 102 -5.57 -19.14 2.01
CA ILE A 102 -4.47 -20.04 2.38
C ILE A 102 -4.05 -20.90 1.20
N ILE A 103 -5.02 -21.56 0.54
CA ILE A 103 -4.74 -22.44 -0.61
C ILE A 103 -4.10 -21.64 -1.75
N CYS A 104 -4.69 -20.50 -2.13
CA CYS A 104 -4.14 -19.67 -3.20
C CYS A 104 -2.73 -19.13 -2.87
N MET A 105 -2.47 -18.80 -1.61
CA MET A 105 -1.17 -18.32 -1.19
C MET A 105 -0.12 -19.43 -1.20
N PHE A 106 -0.48 -20.63 -0.79
CA PHE A 106 0.40 -21.80 -0.92
C PHE A 106 0.76 -22.10 -2.37
N LEU A 107 -0.22 -22.05 -3.27
CA LEU A 107 0.01 -22.23 -4.71
C LEU A 107 0.93 -21.13 -5.27
N ALA A 108 0.71 -19.87 -4.88
CA ALA A 108 1.58 -18.77 -5.29
C ALA A 108 3.01 -18.95 -4.77
N GLY A 109 3.18 -19.32 -3.50
CA GLY A 109 4.49 -19.61 -2.91
C GLY A 109 5.19 -20.78 -3.60
N TRP A 110 4.45 -21.83 -3.93
CA TRP A 110 4.98 -23.00 -4.66
C TRP A 110 5.42 -22.64 -6.07
N ILE A 111 4.60 -21.94 -6.84
CA ILE A 111 4.97 -21.48 -8.20
C ILE A 111 6.19 -20.58 -8.15
N SER A 112 6.24 -19.63 -7.20
CA SER A 112 7.36 -18.72 -7.05
C SER A 112 8.64 -19.46 -6.63
N SER A 113 8.55 -20.48 -5.76
CA SER A 113 9.74 -21.26 -5.40
C SER A 113 10.35 -21.96 -6.61
N LEU A 114 9.52 -22.54 -7.49
CA LEU A 114 10.01 -23.17 -8.73
C LEU A 114 10.75 -22.17 -9.65
N ILE A 115 10.25 -20.94 -9.75
CA ILE A 115 10.88 -19.89 -10.57
C ILE A 115 12.21 -19.43 -9.93
N ILE A 116 12.19 -19.22 -8.61
CA ILE A 116 13.38 -18.74 -7.89
C ILE A 116 14.44 -19.82 -7.83
N ASP A 117 14.08 -21.07 -7.59
CA ASP A 117 15.02 -22.20 -7.58
C ASP A 117 15.73 -22.35 -8.93
N ALA A 118 15.01 -22.18 -10.04
CA ALA A 118 15.60 -22.20 -11.37
C ALA A 118 16.60 -21.06 -11.57
N ALA A 119 16.23 -19.82 -11.18
CA ALA A 119 17.09 -18.64 -11.29
C ALA A 119 18.29 -18.70 -10.35
N MET A 120 18.11 -19.19 -9.13
CA MET A 120 19.19 -19.30 -8.13
C MET A 120 20.18 -20.41 -8.47
N ASN A 121 19.72 -21.53 -9.01
CA ASN A 121 20.63 -22.59 -9.49
C ASN A 121 21.56 -22.09 -10.60
N ASP A 122 21.05 -21.24 -11.49
CA ASP A 122 21.88 -20.63 -12.55
C ASP A 122 22.91 -19.64 -11.98
N LEU A 123 22.47 -18.76 -11.06
CA LEU A 123 23.33 -17.83 -10.34
C LEU A 123 24.42 -18.55 -9.54
N MET A 124 24.03 -19.60 -8.79
CA MET A 124 24.98 -20.39 -7.99
C MET A 124 26.00 -21.11 -8.84
N ARG A 125 25.60 -21.70 -9.98
CA ARG A 125 26.54 -22.29 -10.94
C ARG A 125 27.58 -21.26 -11.40
N THR A 126 27.13 -20.05 -11.72
CA THR A 126 28.00 -18.96 -12.16
C THR A 126 28.96 -18.51 -11.05
N MET A 127 28.51 -18.42 -9.79
CA MET A 127 29.35 -18.08 -8.65
C MET A 127 30.38 -19.19 -8.31
N VAL A 128 29.95 -20.45 -8.29
CA VAL A 128 30.82 -21.60 -8.00
C VAL A 128 31.91 -21.74 -9.06
N THR A 129 31.63 -21.51 -10.34
CA THR A 129 32.63 -21.51 -11.40
C THR A 129 33.65 -20.40 -11.22
N ASN A 130 33.28 -19.25 -10.67
CA ASN A 130 34.15 -18.11 -10.45
C ASN A 130 34.99 -18.18 -9.15
N THR A 131 34.57 -18.98 -8.15
CA THR A 131 35.22 -19.07 -6.82
C THR A 131 36.03 -20.34 -6.58
N ASN A 132 36.30 -21.12 -7.62
CA ASN A 132 37.07 -22.39 -7.53
C ASN A 132 36.51 -23.38 -6.47
N GLY A 133 35.21 -23.39 -6.23
CA GLY A 133 34.56 -24.40 -5.37
C GLY A 133 34.79 -24.24 -3.87
N MET A 134 35.23 -23.06 -3.38
CA MET A 134 35.54 -22.85 -1.95
C MET A 134 34.30 -22.83 -1.01
N LEU A 135 33.09 -22.75 -1.52
CA LEU A 135 31.87 -22.70 -0.68
C LEU A 135 30.86 -23.75 -1.16
N ASP A 136 30.53 -24.68 -0.27
CA ASP A 136 29.36 -25.56 -0.47
C ASP A 136 28.06 -24.78 -0.13
N MET A 137 27.55 -24.07 -1.12
CA MET A 137 26.37 -23.23 -0.97
C MET A 137 25.04 -23.99 -1.07
N THR A 138 25.08 -25.30 -1.37
CA THR A 138 23.85 -26.10 -1.57
C THR A 138 23.03 -26.21 -0.30
N THR A 139 23.68 -26.28 0.86
CA THR A 139 23.02 -26.37 2.17
C THR A 139 22.35 -25.04 2.56
N ILE A 140 22.95 -23.91 2.18
CA ILE A 140 22.39 -22.57 2.48
C ILE A 140 21.14 -22.32 1.63
N ASN A 141 21.13 -22.76 0.36
CA ASN A 141 20.05 -22.52 -0.58
C ASN A 141 18.71 -23.13 -0.11
N GLN A 142 18.71 -24.35 0.41
CA GLN A 142 17.50 -25.02 0.87
C GLN A 142 16.81 -24.34 2.06
N SER A 143 17.58 -23.67 2.93
CA SER A 143 17.04 -23.04 4.14
C SER A 143 16.41 -21.67 3.88
N PHE A 144 16.87 -20.91 2.86
CA PHE A 144 16.46 -19.54 2.61
C PHE A 144 15.32 -19.40 1.60
N ILE A 145 15.14 -20.32 0.66
CA ILE A 145 14.28 -20.17 -0.52
C ILE A 145 13.07 -21.11 -0.51
N GLY A 146 12.80 -21.79 0.58
CA GLY A 146 11.60 -22.64 0.72
C GLY A 146 10.29 -21.85 0.58
N ILE A 147 9.18 -22.57 0.33
CA ILE A 147 7.84 -22.00 0.17
C ILE A 147 7.43 -21.12 1.36
N ALA A 148 7.73 -21.58 2.58
CA ALA A 148 7.36 -20.86 3.81
C ALA A 148 8.10 -19.51 3.97
N PRO A 149 9.43 -19.41 3.80
CA PRO A 149 10.15 -18.13 3.72
C PRO A 149 9.58 -17.18 2.66
N LEU A 150 9.29 -17.66 1.45
CA LEU A 150 8.75 -16.84 0.37
C LEU A 150 7.38 -16.26 0.72
N ILE A 151 6.48 -17.06 1.31
CA ILE A 151 5.18 -16.56 1.77
C ILE A 151 5.35 -15.44 2.79
N LEU A 152 6.30 -15.53 3.71
CA LEU A 152 6.56 -14.48 4.69
C LEU A 152 7.16 -13.22 4.04
N MET A 153 8.06 -13.38 3.08
CA MET A 153 8.62 -12.26 2.32
C MET A 153 7.54 -11.50 1.54
N TYR A 154 6.49 -12.16 1.03
CA TYR A 154 5.34 -11.49 0.41
C TYR A 154 4.63 -10.54 1.35
N HIS A 155 4.72 -10.75 2.66
CA HIS A 155 4.10 -9.94 3.70
C HIS A 155 5.07 -8.96 4.34
N LEU A 156 6.25 -8.75 3.72
CA LEU A 156 7.29 -7.87 4.24
C LEU A 156 7.75 -8.25 5.66
N ALA A 157 7.63 -9.53 6.02
CA ALA A 157 8.13 -10.02 7.29
C ALA A 157 9.66 -9.97 7.30
N GLY A 158 10.23 -9.26 8.27
CA GLY A 158 11.69 -9.15 8.44
C GLY A 158 12.32 -10.51 8.71
N LEU A 159 13.47 -10.75 8.10
CA LEU A 159 14.29 -11.94 8.29
C LEU A 159 15.41 -11.63 9.28
N GLU A 160 15.52 -12.43 10.33
CA GLU A 160 16.62 -12.39 11.27
C GLU A 160 17.52 -13.63 11.06
N VAL A 161 18.79 -13.38 10.78
CA VAL A 161 19.79 -14.41 10.62
C VAL A 161 20.82 -14.25 11.74
N SER A 162 20.97 -15.25 12.61
CA SER A 162 21.95 -15.25 13.69
C SER A 162 22.92 -16.40 13.53
N GLY A 163 24.21 -16.11 13.67
CA GLY A 163 25.26 -17.10 13.73
C GLY A 163 25.71 -17.33 15.18
N SER A 164 25.82 -18.59 15.60
CA SER A 164 26.45 -18.98 16.88
C SER A 164 27.66 -19.87 16.60
N GLY A 165 28.78 -19.56 17.25
CA GLY A 165 30.06 -20.23 17.10
C GLY A 165 31.14 -19.40 17.79
N THR A 166 32.37 -19.49 17.34
CA THR A 166 33.48 -18.66 17.84
C THR A 166 33.20 -17.17 17.68
N TYR A 167 32.41 -16.81 16.64
CA TYR A 167 31.99 -15.45 16.34
C TYR A 167 30.45 -15.36 16.40
N ILE A 168 29.92 -14.70 17.43
CA ILE A 168 28.47 -14.46 17.56
C ILE A 168 28.11 -13.20 16.77
N MET A 169 27.50 -13.38 15.60
CA MET A 169 26.98 -12.29 14.80
C MET A 169 25.51 -12.56 14.46
N SER A 170 24.69 -11.52 14.51
CA SER A 170 23.32 -11.59 14.01
C SER A 170 23.07 -10.46 13.02
N PHE A 171 22.34 -10.78 11.96
CA PHE A 171 21.91 -9.84 10.93
C PHE A 171 20.41 -9.78 10.92
N ILE A 172 19.86 -8.58 11.01
CA ILE A 172 18.43 -8.33 10.80
C ILE A 172 18.30 -7.71 9.42
N LEU A 173 17.66 -8.45 8.51
CA LEU A 173 17.39 -7.99 7.16
C LEU A 173 15.94 -7.56 7.06
N HIS A 174 15.72 -6.26 6.97
CA HIS A 174 14.43 -5.69 6.64
C HIS A 174 14.52 -5.09 5.24
N VAL A 175 14.29 -5.94 4.24
CA VAL A 175 14.28 -5.56 2.82
C VAL A 175 12.88 -5.80 2.28
N PRO A 176 11.99 -4.80 2.41
CA PRO A 176 10.63 -4.92 1.92
C PRO A 176 10.63 -4.87 0.40
N LEU A 177 10.39 -5.99 -0.24
CA LEU A 177 10.19 -6.03 -1.69
C LEU A 177 8.72 -5.75 -1.98
N PHE A 178 8.39 -4.50 -2.28
CA PHE A 178 7.01 -4.05 -2.56
C PHE A 178 6.33 -4.84 -3.66
N ILE A 179 7.09 -5.34 -4.65
CA ILE A 179 6.54 -6.20 -5.68
C ILE A 179 5.88 -7.44 -5.10
N LEU A 180 6.46 -8.00 -4.05
CA LEU A 180 5.97 -9.22 -3.44
C LEU A 180 4.63 -8.98 -2.72
N LEU A 181 4.40 -7.77 -2.17
CA LEU A 181 3.13 -7.40 -1.55
C LEU A 181 1.96 -7.38 -2.55
N THR A 182 2.23 -7.23 -3.84
CA THR A 182 1.18 -7.29 -4.87
C THR A 182 0.52 -8.67 -4.93
N ILE A 183 1.24 -9.74 -4.60
CA ILE A 183 0.72 -11.12 -4.60
C ILE A 183 -0.38 -11.29 -3.56
N PRO A 184 -0.16 -11.05 -2.26
CA PRO A 184 -1.24 -11.11 -1.27
C PRO A 184 -2.36 -10.08 -1.52
N ALA A 185 -2.05 -8.89 -2.05
CA ALA A 185 -3.06 -7.91 -2.39
C ALA A 185 -4.01 -8.41 -3.48
N LEU A 186 -3.51 -9.04 -4.52
CA LEU A 186 -4.32 -9.62 -5.60
C LEU A 186 -5.11 -10.85 -5.12
N ILE A 187 -4.49 -11.75 -4.37
CA ILE A 187 -5.15 -12.96 -3.87
C ILE A 187 -6.26 -12.60 -2.89
N LEU A 188 -5.95 -11.86 -1.83
CA LEU A 188 -6.92 -11.49 -0.79
C LEU A 188 -8.00 -10.56 -1.33
N GLY A 189 -7.62 -9.61 -2.20
CA GLY A 189 -8.56 -8.73 -2.88
C GLY A 189 -9.47 -9.49 -3.83
N GLY A 190 -8.92 -10.40 -4.62
CA GLY A 190 -9.68 -11.28 -5.51
C GLY A 190 -10.66 -12.17 -4.77
N ILE A 191 -10.25 -12.73 -3.62
CA ILE A 191 -11.11 -13.56 -2.77
C ILE A 191 -12.24 -12.72 -2.17
N GLY A 192 -11.93 -11.55 -1.63
CA GLY A 192 -12.94 -10.62 -1.13
C GLY A 192 -13.97 -10.26 -2.20
N PHE A 193 -13.50 -9.95 -3.41
CA PHE A 193 -14.35 -9.68 -4.56
C PHE A 193 -15.24 -10.89 -4.91
N PHE A 194 -14.67 -12.08 -4.98
CA PHE A 194 -15.39 -13.31 -5.33
C PHE A 194 -16.43 -13.69 -4.28
N VAL A 195 -16.08 -13.63 -2.99
CA VAL A 195 -16.98 -13.91 -1.87
C VAL A 195 -18.20 -12.98 -1.92
N GLU A 196 -17.97 -11.68 -2.12
CA GLU A 196 -19.05 -10.71 -2.19
C GLU A 196 -19.90 -10.87 -3.43
N LYS A 197 -19.30 -11.16 -4.59
CA LYS A 197 -20.03 -11.37 -5.85
C LYS A 197 -20.93 -12.60 -5.80
N LYS A 198 -20.46 -13.69 -5.15
CA LYS A 198 -21.22 -14.94 -5.03
C LYS A 198 -22.33 -14.87 -4.00
N THR A 199 -22.12 -14.17 -2.91
CA THR A 199 -23.07 -14.02 -1.79
C THR A 199 -23.10 -12.56 -1.34
N PRO A 200 -23.83 -11.69 -2.05
CA PRO A 200 -23.84 -10.26 -1.75
C PRO A 200 -24.33 -9.98 -0.32
N SER A 201 -23.58 -9.16 0.38
CA SER A 201 -23.97 -8.69 1.72
C SER A 201 -24.75 -7.39 1.60
N ILE A 202 -25.90 -7.30 2.30
CA ILE A 202 -26.79 -6.13 2.26
C ILE A 202 -26.14 -4.94 2.99
N VAL A 203 -25.47 -5.22 4.12
CA VAL A 203 -24.94 -4.20 5.03
C VAL A 203 -23.41 -4.16 4.99
N TRP A 204 -22.84 -2.96 4.95
CA TRP A 204 -21.37 -2.77 4.95
C TRP A 204 -20.69 -3.38 6.20
N ARG A 205 -21.38 -3.40 7.36
CA ARG A 205 -20.87 -4.02 8.60
C ARG A 205 -20.64 -5.53 8.45
N GLU A 206 -21.53 -6.22 7.74
CA GLU A 206 -21.35 -7.66 7.45
C GLU A 206 -20.09 -7.92 6.63
N LYS A 207 -19.81 -7.05 5.62
CA LYS A 207 -18.58 -7.12 4.83
C LYS A 207 -17.33 -6.93 5.70
N LEU A 208 -17.39 -5.95 6.61
CA LEU A 208 -16.29 -5.69 7.54
C LEU A 208 -16.05 -6.88 8.46
N VAL A 209 -17.10 -7.46 9.05
CA VAL A 209 -16.98 -8.65 9.90
C VAL A 209 -16.41 -9.83 9.11
N THR A 210 -16.89 -10.05 7.88
CA THR A 210 -16.37 -11.10 6.98
C THR A 210 -14.88 -10.89 6.70
N ALA A 211 -14.47 -9.65 6.42
CA ALA A 211 -13.06 -9.29 6.19
C ALA A 211 -12.20 -9.50 7.45
N CYS A 212 -12.71 -9.15 8.64
CA CYS A 212 -12.04 -9.42 9.91
C CYS A 212 -11.79 -10.92 10.12
N ILE A 213 -12.78 -11.76 9.81
CA ILE A 213 -12.65 -13.21 9.95
C ILE A 213 -11.63 -13.76 8.95
N ILE A 214 -11.65 -13.30 7.69
CA ILE A 214 -10.62 -13.65 6.70
C ILE A 214 -9.24 -13.26 7.23
N GLY A 215 -9.10 -12.04 7.77
CA GLY A 215 -7.84 -11.55 8.32
C GLY A 215 -7.35 -12.38 9.50
N ILE A 216 -8.21 -12.75 10.44
CA ILE A 216 -7.85 -13.58 11.60
C ILE A 216 -7.38 -14.97 11.15
N VAL A 217 -8.15 -15.65 10.30
CA VAL A 217 -7.81 -16.98 9.76
C VAL A 217 -6.47 -16.94 9.03
N TYR A 218 -6.30 -15.91 8.21
CA TYR A 218 -5.09 -15.71 7.44
C TYR A 218 -3.88 -15.33 8.32
N GLY A 219 -4.08 -14.52 9.35
CA GLY A 219 -3.04 -14.16 10.32
C GLY A 219 -2.55 -15.38 11.12
N ILE A 220 -3.46 -16.24 11.57
CA ILE A 220 -3.11 -17.51 12.24
C ILE A 220 -2.28 -18.39 11.30
N PHE A 221 -2.66 -18.46 10.03
CA PHE A 221 -1.88 -19.18 9.02
C PHE A 221 -0.45 -18.63 8.89
N LEU A 222 -0.26 -17.30 8.77
CA LEU A 222 1.08 -16.71 8.68
C LEU A 222 1.90 -16.93 9.95
N CYS A 223 1.25 -16.90 11.11
CA CYS A 223 1.92 -17.23 12.37
C CYS A 223 2.45 -18.68 12.35
N ILE A 224 1.65 -19.65 11.91
CA ILE A 224 2.07 -21.04 11.77
C ILE A 224 3.21 -21.17 10.75
N ILE A 225 3.10 -20.49 9.59
CA ILE A 225 4.14 -20.49 8.58
C ILE A 225 5.46 -19.92 9.10
N SER A 226 5.42 -18.91 9.98
CA SER A 226 6.64 -18.34 10.57
C SER A 226 7.41 -19.32 11.47
N PHE A 227 6.72 -20.25 12.14
CA PHE A 227 7.38 -21.35 12.85
C PHE A 227 8.03 -22.35 11.89
N VAL A 228 7.33 -22.70 10.79
CA VAL A 228 7.83 -23.65 9.79
C VAL A 228 9.01 -23.07 9.01
N ALA A 229 9.00 -21.76 8.76
CA ALA A 229 10.06 -21.07 8.03
C ALA A 229 11.33 -20.86 8.86
N SER A 230 11.22 -20.88 10.19
CA SER A 230 12.38 -20.76 11.07
C SER A 230 13.17 -22.07 11.06
N SER A 231 14.47 -21.98 10.80
CA SER A 231 15.35 -23.15 10.68
C SER A 231 16.73 -22.86 11.27
N SER A 232 17.42 -23.93 11.66
CA SER A 232 18.81 -23.87 12.10
C SER A 232 19.65 -24.83 11.25
N THR A 233 20.77 -24.36 10.74
CA THR A 233 21.71 -25.16 9.95
C THR A 233 23.10 -25.04 10.52
N THR A 234 23.74 -26.17 10.79
CA THR A 234 25.13 -26.22 11.28
C THR A 234 26.07 -26.45 10.12
N ILE A 235 27.01 -25.56 9.91
CA ILE A 235 28.06 -25.65 8.90
C ILE A 235 29.36 -25.95 9.63
N SER A 236 30.02 -27.04 9.25
CA SER A 236 31.35 -27.40 9.79
C SER A 236 32.39 -27.11 8.70
N GLN A 237 33.21 -26.08 8.90
CA GLN A 237 34.26 -25.69 7.97
C GLN A 237 35.59 -25.43 8.70
N PHE A 238 36.69 -26.00 8.24
CA PHE A 238 38.03 -25.77 8.79
C PHE A 238 38.19 -25.98 10.31
N TYR A 239 37.62 -27.06 10.87
CA TYR A 239 37.66 -27.43 12.31
C TYR A 239 36.75 -26.57 13.23
N GLU A 240 36.01 -25.64 12.69
CA GLU A 240 35.02 -24.87 13.47
C GLU A 240 33.60 -25.23 13.03
N THR A 241 32.68 -25.28 14.00
CA THR A 241 31.26 -25.45 13.75
C THR A 241 30.55 -24.13 13.96
N MET A 242 29.88 -23.63 12.92
CA MET A 242 29.03 -22.47 12.97
C MET A 242 27.58 -22.88 12.78
N THR A 243 26.69 -22.52 13.69
CA THR A 243 25.26 -22.73 13.52
C THR A 243 24.61 -21.43 13.05
N ILE A 244 23.99 -21.47 11.90
CA ILE A 244 23.21 -20.36 11.35
C ILE A 244 21.74 -20.60 11.67
N ASN A 245 21.13 -19.69 12.41
CA ASN A 245 19.70 -19.71 12.71
C ASN A 245 19.01 -18.65 11.86
N VAL A 246 17.96 -19.06 11.17
CA VAL A 246 17.07 -18.20 10.40
C VAL A 246 15.74 -18.15 11.15
N SER A 247 15.30 -16.96 11.52
CA SER A 247 14.04 -16.78 12.26
C SER A 247 13.20 -15.64 11.71
N TYR A 248 11.90 -15.76 11.94
CA TYR A 248 10.89 -14.75 11.61
C TYR A 248 10.09 -14.40 12.85
N SER A 249 9.74 -13.13 13.02
CA SER A 249 8.90 -12.71 14.15
C SER A 249 7.48 -13.25 13.99
N HIS A 250 7.06 -14.18 14.85
CA HIS A 250 5.74 -14.82 14.82
C HIS A 250 4.61 -13.80 15.07
N ILE A 251 4.84 -12.86 16.01
CA ILE A 251 3.86 -11.83 16.36
C ILE A 251 3.67 -10.85 15.18
N ILE A 252 4.76 -10.41 14.55
CA ILE A 252 4.69 -9.50 13.41
C ILE A 252 3.99 -10.20 12.23
N SER A 253 4.30 -11.47 11.97
CA SER A 253 3.66 -12.27 10.92
C SER A 253 2.15 -12.42 11.16
N LEU A 254 1.74 -12.68 12.41
CA LEU A 254 0.32 -12.71 12.79
C LEU A 254 -0.37 -11.37 12.51
N LEU A 255 0.23 -10.27 12.96
CA LEU A 255 -0.34 -8.92 12.80
C LEU A 255 -0.44 -8.52 11.33
N TYR A 256 0.60 -8.77 10.54
CA TYR A 256 0.58 -8.48 9.11
C TYR A 256 -0.47 -9.32 8.38
N GLY A 257 -0.63 -10.59 8.74
CA GLY A 257 -1.68 -11.44 8.18
C GLY A 257 -3.07 -10.92 8.49
N ILE A 258 -3.34 -10.50 9.73
CA ILE A 258 -4.62 -9.92 10.14
C ILE A 258 -4.87 -8.61 9.38
N ILE A 259 -3.90 -7.70 9.36
CA ILE A 259 -4.04 -6.37 8.75
C ILE A 259 -4.23 -6.49 7.23
N PHE A 260 -3.36 -7.22 6.54
CA PHE A 260 -3.45 -7.37 5.08
C PHE A 260 -4.66 -8.21 4.67
N GLY A 261 -4.98 -9.27 5.43
CA GLY A 261 -6.17 -10.08 5.21
C GLY A 261 -7.46 -9.26 5.31
N LEU A 262 -7.59 -8.45 6.36
CA LEU A 262 -8.72 -7.55 6.53
C LEU A 262 -8.75 -6.47 5.43
N LEU A 263 -7.63 -5.76 5.23
CA LEU A 263 -7.57 -4.60 4.34
C LEU A 263 -7.88 -5.00 2.88
N PHE A 264 -7.15 -5.96 2.34
CA PHE A 264 -7.29 -6.32 0.94
C PHE A 264 -8.61 -7.03 0.65
N SER A 265 -9.09 -7.93 1.53
CA SER A 265 -10.39 -8.57 1.34
C SER A 265 -11.55 -7.57 1.43
N PHE A 266 -11.48 -6.60 2.35
CA PHE A 266 -12.49 -5.54 2.44
C PHE A 266 -12.49 -4.63 1.20
N ILE A 267 -11.30 -4.30 0.66
CA ILE A 267 -11.18 -3.56 -0.61
C ILE A 267 -11.82 -4.37 -1.74
N GLY A 268 -11.51 -5.67 -1.84
CA GLY A 268 -12.10 -6.56 -2.85
C GLY A 268 -13.63 -6.61 -2.78
N MET A 269 -14.18 -6.79 -1.57
CA MET A 269 -15.64 -6.76 -1.35
C MET A 269 -16.24 -5.40 -1.72
N SER A 270 -15.54 -4.31 -1.41
CA SER A 270 -16.00 -2.95 -1.71
C SER A 270 -16.04 -2.69 -3.22
N ILE A 271 -15.07 -3.22 -3.95
CA ILE A 271 -15.03 -3.15 -5.43
C ILE A 271 -16.21 -3.95 -6.02
N ALA A 272 -16.49 -5.15 -5.50
CA ALA A 272 -17.59 -6.00 -5.96
C ALA A 272 -18.97 -5.36 -5.71
N ALA A 273 -19.15 -4.69 -4.56
CA ALA A 273 -20.39 -4.02 -4.19
C ALA A 273 -20.61 -2.68 -4.91
N GLY A 274 -19.57 -2.14 -5.54
CA GLY A 274 -19.54 -0.81 -6.14
C GLY A 274 -19.08 0.25 -5.12
N PRO A 275 -17.90 0.86 -5.34
CA PRO A 275 -17.27 1.74 -4.34
C PRO A 275 -18.11 2.97 -3.98
N HIS A 276 -18.88 3.52 -4.91
CA HIS A 276 -19.78 4.64 -4.62
C HIS A 276 -20.95 4.26 -3.71
N ARG A 277 -21.54 3.08 -3.90
CA ARG A 277 -22.60 2.56 -3.03
C ARG A 277 -22.08 2.28 -1.63
N MET A 278 -20.91 1.68 -1.54
CA MET A 278 -20.25 1.44 -0.25
C MET A 278 -19.95 2.74 0.49
N LEU A 279 -19.39 3.72 -0.19
CA LEU A 279 -19.08 5.02 0.43
C LEU A 279 -20.35 5.72 0.92
N SER A 280 -21.42 5.73 0.11
CA SER A 280 -22.72 6.29 0.51
C SER A 280 -23.28 5.59 1.75
N ALA A 281 -23.25 4.26 1.80
CA ALA A 281 -23.74 3.49 2.95
C ALA A 281 -22.89 3.74 4.23
N ILE A 282 -21.57 3.82 4.10
CA ILE A 282 -20.68 4.07 5.23
C ILE A 282 -20.84 5.51 5.74
N SER A 283 -20.95 6.49 4.84
CA SER A 283 -21.04 7.91 5.19
C SER A 283 -22.31 8.28 5.97
N GLN A 284 -23.36 7.48 5.88
CA GLN A 284 -24.56 7.63 6.69
C GLN A 284 -24.34 7.25 8.16
N SER A 285 -23.41 6.34 8.43
CA SER A 285 -23.16 5.79 9.77
C SER A 285 -21.87 6.30 10.41
N VAL A 286 -20.86 6.60 9.59
CA VAL A 286 -19.53 7.01 10.04
C VAL A 286 -19.28 8.45 9.63
N PRO A 287 -19.11 9.38 10.58
CA PRO A 287 -18.76 10.75 10.26
C PRO A 287 -17.40 10.78 9.53
N TYR A 288 -17.28 11.67 8.55
CA TYR A 288 -16.05 11.86 7.75
C TYR A 288 -15.59 10.65 6.92
N ALA A 289 -16.45 9.63 6.71
CA ALA A 289 -16.12 8.44 5.90
C ALA A 289 -15.62 8.80 4.49
N ALA A 290 -16.20 9.84 3.88
CA ALA A 290 -15.73 10.34 2.57
C ALA A 290 -14.28 10.86 2.64
N SER A 291 -13.89 11.55 3.71
CA SER A 291 -12.52 12.02 3.91
C SER A 291 -11.55 10.85 3.99
N ILE A 292 -11.88 9.83 4.80
CA ILE A 292 -11.06 8.61 4.95
C ILE A 292 -10.93 7.89 3.60
N TYR A 293 -12.04 7.68 2.90
CA TYR A 293 -12.04 6.99 1.61
C TYR A 293 -11.19 7.71 0.57
N TYR A 294 -11.41 9.02 0.38
CA TYR A 294 -10.67 9.76 -0.63
C TYR A 294 -9.20 9.95 -0.27
N SER A 295 -8.82 9.98 1.01
CA SER A 295 -7.42 9.98 1.44
C SER A 295 -6.70 8.71 0.98
N VAL A 296 -7.27 7.54 1.32
CA VAL A 296 -6.70 6.23 0.95
C VAL A 296 -6.63 6.07 -0.57
N VAL A 297 -7.72 6.37 -1.27
CA VAL A 297 -7.78 6.26 -2.75
C VAL A 297 -6.77 7.20 -3.42
N THR A 298 -6.52 8.38 -2.85
CA THR A 298 -5.55 9.34 -3.41
C THR A 298 -4.13 8.80 -3.28
N VAL A 299 -3.74 8.25 -2.12
CA VAL A 299 -2.42 7.63 -1.94
C VAL A 299 -2.23 6.46 -2.91
N LEU A 300 -3.20 5.54 -2.98
CA LEU A 300 -3.10 4.37 -3.87
C LEU A 300 -3.00 4.77 -5.34
N LYS A 301 -3.80 5.73 -5.79
CA LYS A 301 -3.70 6.26 -7.18
C LYS A 301 -2.35 6.93 -7.42
N GLY A 302 -1.86 7.68 -6.46
CA GLY A 302 -0.55 8.32 -6.53
C GLY A 302 0.57 7.30 -6.74
N LEU A 303 0.61 6.26 -5.91
CA LEU A 303 1.59 5.18 -6.04
C LEU A 303 1.51 4.47 -7.39
N ILE A 304 0.30 4.13 -7.88
CA ILE A 304 0.12 3.46 -9.17
C ILE A 304 0.59 4.36 -10.33
N ILE A 305 0.24 5.65 -10.32
CA ILE A 305 0.64 6.59 -11.37
C ILE A 305 2.16 6.80 -11.34
N THR A 306 2.73 7.00 -10.15
CA THR A 306 4.19 7.17 -9.97
C THR A 306 4.93 5.95 -10.47
N PHE A 307 4.51 4.74 -10.09
CA PHE A 307 5.07 3.49 -10.60
C PHE A 307 5.01 3.43 -12.13
N GLY A 308 3.86 3.72 -12.73
CA GLY A 308 3.71 3.70 -14.18
C GLY A 308 4.66 4.66 -14.90
N ILE A 309 4.84 5.87 -14.36
CA ILE A 309 5.78 6.85 -14.94
C ILE A 309 7.23 6.38 -14.79
N ILE A 310 7.64 5.91 -13.61
CA ILE A 310 8.99 5.41 -13.37
C ILE A 310 9.27 4.23 -14.30
N LEU A 311 8.35 3.26 -14.37
CA LEU A 311 8.47 2.09 -15.21
C LEU A 311 8.65 2.47 -16.69
N ILE A 312 7.80 3.34 -17.21
CA ILE A 312 7.89 3.82 -18.59
C ILE A 312 9.25 4.49 -18.82
N THR A 313 9.65 5.40 -17.94
CA THR A 313 10.91 6.14 -18.11
C THR A 313 12.12 5.19 -18.09
N ILE A 314 12.15 4.22 -17.17
CA ILE A 314 13.26 3.27 -17.06
C ILE A 314 13.27 2.28 -18.22
N LEU A 315 12.10 1.81 -18.70
CA LEU A 315 12.02 0.91 -19.85
C LEU A 315 12.52 1.56 -21.14
N PHE A 316 12.25 2.86 -21.32
CA PHE A 316 12.71 3.62 -22.50
C PHE A 316 14.11 4.22 -22.31
N SER A 317 14.68 4.15 -21.13
CA SER A 317 16.07 4.55 -20.91
C SER A 317 17.02 3.56 -21.61
N SER A 318 17.89 4.08 -22.46
CA SER A 318 18.90 3.30 -23.20
C SER A 318 20.17 2.99 -22.40
N SER A 319 20.15 3.17 -21.07
CA SER A 319 21.31 2.88 -20.23
C SER A 319 21.66 1.40 -20.28
N LYS A 320 22.86 1.10 -20.77
CA LYS A 320 23.46 -0.23 -20.69
C LYS A 320 23.50 -0.68 -19.23
N SER A 321 23.19 -1.95 -19.02
CA SER A 321 23.13 -2.68 -17.74
C SER A 321 24.02 -2.08 -16.62
N MET A 322 23.39 -1.62 -15.55
CA MET A 322 24.06 -1.16 -14.32
C MET A 322 24.12 -2.26 -13.23
N GLY A 323 23.95 -3.53 -13.57
CA GLY A 323 23.88 -4.59 -12.57
C GLY A 323 24.97 -5.65 -12.71
N PRO A 324 25.48 -6.18 -11.59
CA PRO A 324 26.47 -7.28 -11.57
C PRO A 324 25.86 -8.66 -11.90
N ILE A 325 24.54 -8.73 -12.18
CA ILE A 325 23.81 -9.98 -12.38
C ILE A 325 23.06 -9.92 -13.71
N ASP A 326 23.20 -10.95 -14.53
CA ASP A 326 22.53 -11.12 -15.84
C ASP A 326 21.04 -11.47 -15.69
N PHE A 327 20.29 -10.65 -14.97
CA PHE A 327 18.83 -10.72 -15.07
C PHE A 327 18.36 -10.18 -16.43
N PRO A 328 17.26 -10.73 -16.99
CA PRO A 328 16.65 -10.12 -18.16
C PRO A 328 16.43 -8.64 -17.91
N GLU A 329 17.04 -7.79 -18.70
CA GLU A 329 17.13 -6.32 -18.50
C GLU A 329 15.75 -5.69 -18.19
N LYS A 330 14.69 -6.17 -18.83
CA LYS A 330 13.33 -5.68 -18.60
C LYS A 330 12.79 -6.02 -17.21
N THR A 331 13.09 -7.21 -16.70
CA THR A 331 12.64 -7.66 -15.36
C THR A 331 13.34 -6.86 -14.27
N TYR A 332 14.65 -6.65 -14.40
CA TYR A 332 15.43 -5.84 -13.47
C TYR A 332 14.94 -4.38 -13.45
N LYS A 333 14.68 -3.80 -14.61
CA LYS A 333 14.12 -2.44 -14.74
C LYS A 333 12.75 -2.31 -14.07
N ALA A 334 11.87 -3.31 -14.24
CA ALA A 334 10.56 -3.31 -13.61
C ALA A 334 10.66 -3.42 -12.07
N LEU A 335 11.55 -4.27 -11.56
CA LEU A 335 11.83 -4.43 -10.14
C LEU A 335 12.30 -3.11 -9.50
N ILE A 336 13.33 -2.49 -10.07
CA ILE A 336 13.84 -1.19 -9.58
C ILE A 336 12.75 -0.14 -9.60
N SER A 337 11.94 -0.08 -10.67
CA SER A 337 10.86 0.90 -10.78
C SER A 337 9.85 0.77 -9.64
N LEU A 338 9.51 -0.45 -9.26
CA LEU A 338 8.55 -0.69 -8.20
C LEU A 338 9.13 -0.35 -6.82
N GLU A 339 10.37 -0.77 -6.56
CA GLU A 339 11.06 -0.50 -5.29
C GLU A 339 11.39 1.00 -5.11
N ALA A 340 11.67 1.72 -6.18
CA ALA A 340 11.89 3.16 -6.14
C ALA A 340 10.59 3.98 -5.93
N THR A 341 9.43 3.41 -6.26
CA THR A 341 8.14 4.11 -6.25
C THR A 341 7.80 4.79 -4.92
N PRO A 342 7.86 4.11 -3.75
CA PRO A 342 7.52 4.77 -2.48
C PRO A 342 8.47 5.91 -2.13
N TYR A 343 9.75 5.80 -2.43
CA TYR A 343 10.71 6.88 -2.18
C TYR A 343 10.46 8.09 -3.08
N MET A 344 10.25 7.86 -4.38
CA MET A 344 9.90 8.91 -5.33
C MET A 344 8.57 9.58 -4.98
N TRP A 345 7.59 8.81 -4.52
CA TRP A 345 6.31 9.33 -4.03
C TRP A 345 6.48 10.18 -2.76
N ASN A 346 7.33 9.74 -1.81
CA ASN A 346 7.63 10.51 -0.61
C ASN A 346 8.39 11.81 -0.94
N MET A 347 9.36 11.76 -1.87
CA MET A 347 10.05 12.97 -2.34
C MET A 347 9.10 13.96 -3.03
N ALA A 348 8.03 13.50 -3.68
CA ALA A 348 6.99 14.36 -4.24
C ALA A 348 6.19 15.11 -3.14
N HIS A 349 6.35 14.72 -1.87
CA HIS A 349 5.84 15.42 -0.69
C HIS A 349 6.94 16.17 0.08
N PHE A 350 8.02 16.51 -0.60
CA PHE A 350 9.20 17.21 -0.05
C PHE A 350 9.95 16.45 1.05
N ALA A 351 9.77 15.13 1.15
CA ALA A 351 10.51 14.30 2.09
C ALA A 351 11.77 13.72 1.41
N PRO A 352 12.98 14.19 1.77
CA PRO A 352 14.20 13.65 1.20
C PRO A 352 14.39 12.19 1.65
N THR A 353 14.99 11.38 0.79
CA THR A 353 15.39 10.00 1.11
C THR A 353 16.80 10.01 1.65
N ALA A 354 16.99 9.50 2.86
CA ALA A 354 18.29 9.32 3.50
C ALA A 354 18.84 7.93 3.19
N ILE A 355 20.11 7.87 2.84
CA ILE A 355 20.87 6.63 2.60
C ILE A 355 22.08 6.65 3.53
N GLU A 356 22.21 5.62 4.35
CA GLU A 356 23.34 5.40 5.26
C GLU A 356 23.90 4.00 5.00
N TRP A 357 25.21 3.86 4.95
CA TRP A 357 25.85 2.56 4.90
C TRP A 357 27.02 2.48 5.86
N ALA A 358 27.39 1.27 6.19
CA ALA A 358 28.51 0.98 7.07
C ALA A 358 29.80 1.62 6.56
N ASN A 359 30.58 2.20 7.48
CA ASN A 359 31.84 2.94 7.19
C ASN A 359 31.67 4.24 6.37
N MET A 360 30.44 4.65 6.00
CA MET A 360 30.22 5.92 5.32
C MET A 360 30.91 7.07 6.07
N GLU A 361 30.80 7.10 7.41
CA GLU A 361 31.46 8.13 8.22
C GLU A 361 32.98 8.11 8.08
N LYS A 362 33.62 6.94 8.00
CA LYS A 362 35.08 6.83 7.84
C LYS A 362 35.54 7.25 6.46
N GLU A 363 34.79 6.88 5.42
CA GLU A 363 35.10 7.26 4.05
C GLU A 363 34.92 8.76 3.82
N ILE A 364 33.94 9.36 4.50
CA ILE A 364 33.55 10.76 4.33
C ILE A 364 34.12 11.69 5.43
N GLN A 365 34.67 11.15 6.53
CA GLN A 365 35.23 11.95 7.65
C GLN A 365 36.31 12.94 7.26
N ASN A 366 37.06 12.63 6.20
CA ASN A 366 38.08 13.50 5.65
C ASN A 366 37.51 14.68 4.84
N TYR A 367 36.18 14.67 4.61
CA TYR A 367 35.51 15.70 3.83
C TYR A 367 34.91 16.79 4.73
N PRO A 368 35.05 18.08 4.44
CA PRO A 368 34.39 19.15 5.16
C PRO A 368 32.87 18.94 5.15
N GLY A 369 32.27 18.74 6.33
CA GLY A 369 30.86 18.41 6.44
C GLY A 369 30.51 16.92 6.40
N GLY A 370 31.52 16.02 6.39
CA GLY A 370 31.40 14.58 6.11
C GLY A 370 30.78 13.69 7.20
N LYS A 371 29.92 14.21 8.09
CA LYS A 371 29.18 13.40 9.06
C LYS A 371 27.70 13.41 8.74
N GLY A 372 27.09 12.23 8.61
CA GLY A 372 25.64 12.07 8.46
C GLY A 372 25.20 11.40 7.17
N PRO A 373 23.89 11.16 7.01
CA PRO A 373 23.33 10.47 5.87
C PRO A 373 23.44 11.25 4.57
N LEU A 374 23.53 10.50 3.47
CA LEU A 374 23.36 11.05 2.13
C LEU A 374 21.86 11.28 1.88
N HIS A 375 21.49 12.49 1.51
CA HIS A 375 20.12 12.84 1.21
C HIS A 375 19.89 12.97 -0.30
N LEU A 376 18.82 12.32 -0.78
CA LEU A 376 18.30 12.49 -2.15
C LEU A 376 17.04 13.34 -2.10
N SER A 377 16.96 14.41 -2.89
CA SER A 377 15.76 15.25 -2.99
C SER A 377 15.61 15.82 -4.40
N TYR A 378 14.38 16.17 -4.78
CA TYR A 378 14.12 16.81 -6.08
C TYR A 378 14.64 18.26 -6.14
N THR A 379 14.76 18.91 -5.01
CA THR A 379 15.15 20.33 -4.92
C THR A 379 16.66 20.53 -4.82
N SER A 380 17.32 19.68 -4.05
CA SER A 380 18.76 19.81 -3.78
C SER A 380 19.63 18.75 -4.46
N GLY A 381 19.01 17.80 -5.20
CA GLY A 381 19.74 16.68 -5.77
C GLY A 381 20.30 15.77 -4.68
N ILE A 382 21.57 15.37 -4.81
CA ILE A 382 22.31 14.65 -3.77
C ILE A 382 23.00 15.65 -2.85
N SER A 383 22.77 15.51 -1.56
CA SER A 383 23.40 16.36 -0.55
C SER A 383 23.89 15.55 0.66
N LEU A 384 24.95 16.02 1.29
CA LEU A 384 25.52 15.52 2.52
C LEU A 384 25.44 16.63 3.56
N ASN A 385 24.69 16.41 4.65
CA ASN A 385 24.46 17.47 5.67
C ASN A 385 24.03 18.83 5.10
N GLY A 386 23.20 18.84 4.06
CA GLY A 386 22.72 20.07 3.42
C GLY A 386 23.69 20.70 2.41
N THR A 387 24.94 20.21 2.31
CA THR A 387 25.90 20.63 1.28
C THR A 387 25.74 19.74 0.06
N SER A 388 25.75 20.33 -1.14
CA SER A 388 25.70 19.53 -2.38
C SER A 388 26.89 18.56 -2.44
N LEU A 389 26.62 17.30 -2.77
CA LEU A 389 27.70 16.30 -2.93
C LEU A 389 28.72 16.75 -3.98
N LYS A 390 28.32 17.49 -4.99
CA LYS A 390 29.21 18.10 -5.99
C LYS A 390 30.20 19.05 -5.35
N ASP A 391 29.74 19.96 -4.47
CA ASP A 391 30.62 20.94 -3.81
C ASP A 391 31.62 20.23 -2.88
N VAL A 392 31.16 19.18 -2.19
CA VAL A 392 32.00 18.32 -1.38
C VAL A 392 33.07 17.63 -2.25
N ALA A 393 32.68 17.09 -3.39
CA ALA A 393 33.61 16.42 -4.32
C ALA A 393 34.64 17.37 -4.92
N ILE A 394 34.23 18.58 -5.32
CA ILE A 394 35.13 19.63 -5.82
C ILE A 394 36.17 20.01 -4.76
N ALA A 395 35.74 20.22 -3.52
CA ALA A 395 36.63 20.55 -2.41
C ALA A 395 37.70 19.47 -2.14
N ASN A 396 37.44 18.24 -2.56
CA ASN A 396 38.32 17.08 -2.38
C ASN A 396 39.08 16.67 -3.65
N GLY A 397 39.07 17.50 -4.67
CA GLY A 397 39.87 17.28 -5.87
C GLY A 397 39.29 16.24 -6.82
N ALA A 398 37.96 16.03 -6.82
CA ALA A 398 37.32 15.12 -7.76
C ALA A 398 37.62 15.47 -9.21
N SER A 399 37.76 14.46 -10.04
CA SER A 399 38.05 14.62 -11.45
C SER A 399 36.86 15.31 -12.20
N ALA A 400 37.17 15.97 -13.29
CA ALA A 400 36.17 16.60 -14.15
C ALA A 400 35.10 15.59 -14.64
N LYS A 401 35.47 14.32 -14.79
CA LYS A 401 34.55 13.24 -15.19
C LYS A 401 33.53 12.92 -14.06
N GLU A 402 33.99 12.83 -12.83
CA GLU A 402 33.12 12.58 -11.65
C GLU A 402 32.17 13.74 -11.43
N ILE A 403 32.66 14.98 -11.53
CA ILE A 403 31.83 16.18 -11.42
C ILE A 403 30.73 16.17 -12.49
N LYS A 404 31.06 15.83 -13.73
CA LYS A 404 30.09 15.71 -14.83
C LYS A 404 29.01 14.68 -14.53
N TYR A 405 29.36 13.50 -13.99
CA TYR A 405 28.35 12.49 -13.59
C TYR A 405 27.42 13.01 -12.50
N MET A 406 27.93 13.76 -11.52
CA MET A 406 27.11 14.36 -10.48
C MET A 406 26.16 15.42 -11.04
N ASP A 407 26.61 16.22 -12.00
CA ASP A 407 25.75 17.21 -12.67
C ASP A 407 24.65 16.55 -13.50
N GLU A 408 24.97 15.51 -14.24
CA GLU A 408 24.00 14.73 -14.98
C GLU A 408 22.96 14.10 -14.03
N PHE A 409 23.41 13.48 -12.94
CA PHE A 409 22.53 12.90 -11.95
C PHE A 409 21.61 13.95 -11.30
N ASN A 410 22.16 15.08 -10.87
CA ASN A 410 21.37 16.17 -10.29
C ASN A 410 20.35 16.71 -11.30
N SER A 411 20.72 16.83 -12.57
CA SER A 411 19.80 17.21 -13.64
C SER A 411 18.64 16.22 -13.76
N TYR A 412 18.91 14.91 -13.73
CA TYR A 412 17.86 13.88 -13.72
C TYR A 412 16.94 14.02 -12.49
N MET A 413 17.51 14.25 -11.30
CA MET A 413 16.71 14.44 -10.08
C MET A 413 15.77 15.64 -10.18
N HIS A 414 16.21 16.75 -10.78
CA HIS A 414 15.35 17.92 -11.02
C HIS A 414 14.21 17.62 -12.00
N TRP A 415 14.47 16.85 -13.07
CA TRP A 415 13.43 16.39 -13.97
C TRP A 415 12.38 15.50 -13.27
N TRP A 416 12.83 14.62 -12.38
CA TRP A 416 11.92 13.84 -11.53
C TRP A 416 11.09 14.71 -10.60
N GLY A 417 11.50 15.94 -10.32
CA GLY A 417 10.71 16.93 -9.58
C GLY A 417 9.34 17.20 -10.20
N LEU A 418 9.13 16.94 -11.49
CA LEU A 418 7.80 17.01 -12.11
C LEU A 418 6.79 16.04 -11.50
N LEU A 419 7.24 14.99 -10.81
CA LEU A 419 6.36 14.09 -10.07
C LEU A 419 5.57 14.79 -8.96
N ILE A 420 6.02 15.96 -8.49
CA ILE A 420 5.28 16.81 -7.53
C ILE A 420 3.89 17.20 -8.07
N LEU A 421 3.74 17.29 -9.39
CA LEU A 421 2.45 17.60 -10.00
C LEU A 421 1.41 16.51 -9.76
N ILE A 422 1.82 15.25 -9.56
CA ILE A 422 0.89 14.13 -9.34
C ILE A 422 0.11 14.32 -8.04
N PRO A 423 0.73 14.44 -6.85
CA PRO A 423 0.00 14.71 -5.62
C PRO A 423 -0.78 16.03 -5.71
N CYS A 424 -0.26 17.08 -6.35
CA CYS A 424 -0.96 18.33 -6.51
C CYS A 424 -2.30 18.16 -7.24
N ILE A 425 -2.29 17.47 -8.38
CA ILE A 425 -3.50 17.22 -9.17
C ILE A 425 -4.46 16.28 -8.43
N LEU A 426 -3.95 15.21 -7.84
CA LEU A 426 -4.78 14.22 -7.16
C LEU A 426 -5.46 14.79 -5.91
N LEU A 427 -4.74 15.54 -5.08
CA LEU A 427 -5.26 16.17 -3.88
C LEU A 427 -6.28 17.25 -4.21
N PHE A 428 -6.02 18.08 -5.22
CA PHE A 428 -6.98 19.07 -5.69
C PHE A 428 -8.28 18.40 -6.18
N ARG A 429 -8.17 17.34 -7.00
CA ARG A 429 -9.33 16.55 -7.46
C ARG A 429 -10.06 15.86 -6.31
N ALA A 430 -9.33 15.38 -5.30
CA ALA A 430 -9.95 14.80 -4.10
C ALA A 430 -10.78 15.86 -3.36
N GLY A 431 -10.28 17.09 -3.24
CA GLY A 431 -11.02 18.22 -2.69
C GLY A 431 -12.32 18.50 -3.44
N MET A 432 -12.27 18.55 -4.77
CA MET A 432 -13.47 18.74 -5.60
C MET A 432 -14.51 17.61 -5.39
N LYS A 433 -14.05 16.37 -5.27
CA LYS A 433 -14.95 15.23 -5.00
C LYS A 433 -15.53 15.27 -3.59
N LEU A 434 -14.71 15.62 -2.61
CA LEU A 434 -15.13 15.73 -1.21
C LEU A 434 -16.19 16.83 -1.03
N ALA A 435 -16.14 17.92 -1.79
CA ALA A 435 -17.13 18.99 -1.77
C ALA A 435 -18.56 18.55 -2.13
N GLN A 436 -18.70 17.41 -2.82
CA GLN A 436 -20.01 16.85 -3.21
C GLN A 436 -20.73 16.13 -2.07
N TYR A 437 -20.05 15.88 -0.94
CA TYR A 437 -20.62 15.20 0.21
C TYR A 437 -21.13 16.21 1.27
N PRO A 438 -22.19 15.87 2.00
CA PRO A 438 -22.68 16.73 3.07
C PRO A 438 -21.66 16.84 4.20
N MET A 439 -21.33 18.05 4.61
CA MET A 439 -20.35 18.34 5.65
C MET A 439 -20.92 19.27 6.70
N LYS A 440 -20.63 18.97 7.98
CA LYS A 440 -20.95 19.86 9.10
C LYS A 440 -19.97 21.03 9.18
N ASN A 441 -18.67 20.76 9.01
CA ASN A 441 -17.61 21.75 9.08
C ASN A 441 -16.53 21.43 8.04
N ILE A 442 -16.27 22.38 7.15
CA ILE A 442 -15.29 22.21 6.07
C ILE A 442 -13.86 22.01 6.59
N TYR A 443 -13.47 22.78 7.61
CA TYR A 443 -12.10 22.72 8.15
C TYR A 443 -11.81 21.38 8.84
N VAL A 444 -12.80 20.87 9.61
CA VAL A 444 -12.68 19.56 10.25
C VAL A 444 -12.61 18.44 9.21
N THR A 445 -13.41 18.54 8.13
CA THR A 445 -13.42 17.58 7.04
C THR A 445 -12.06 17.50 6.34
N ILE A 446 -11.44 18.67 6.08
CA ILE A 446 -10.12 18.76 5.47
C ILE A 446 -9.03 18.25 6.44
N ALA A 447 -9.10 18.66 7.71
CA ALA A 447 -8.16 18.19 8.73
C ALA A 447 -8.19 16.66 8.86
N MET A 448 -9.38 16.06 8.90
CA MET A 448 -9.54 14.59 8.89
C MET A 448 -8.95 13.95 7.64
N PHE A 449 -9.20 14.54 6.46
CA PHE A 449 -8.58 14.09 5.22
C PHE A 449 -7.05 14.10 5.32
N SER A 450 -6.47 15.25 5.71
CA SER A 450 -5.03 15.46 5.77
C SER A 450 -4.36 14.56 6.81
N THR A 451 -5.00 14.37 7.97
CA THR A 451 -4.50 13.44 9.00
C THR A 451 -4.45 12.01 8.50
N VAL A 452 -5.56 11.51 7.91
CA VAL A 452 -5.59 10.14 7.37
C VAL A 452 -4.61 9.99 6.21
N TYR A 453 -4.51 11.00 5.34
CA TYR A 453 -3.55 11.02 4.24
C TYR A 453 -2.12 10.91 4.75
N THR A 454 -1.74 11.72 5.74
CA THR A 454 -0.41 11.68 6.35
C THR A 454 -0.11 10.34 7.04
N VAL A 455 -1.10 9.78 7.76
CA VAL A 455 -0.95 8.45 8.37
C VAL A 455 -0.70 7.38 7.30
N MET A 456 -1.44 7.42 6.19
CA MET A 456 -1.20 6.49 5.07
C MET A 456 0.18 6.68 4.44
N MET A 457 0.67 7.92 4.31
CA MET A 457 2.03 8.20 3.84
C MET A 457 3.09 7.64 4.79
N LEU A 458 2.87 7.76 6.11
CA LEU A 458 3.76 7.16 7.12
C LEU A 458 3.76 5.62 7.06
N CYS A 459 2.60 5.00 6.85
CA CYS A 459 2.52 3.55 6.63
C CYS A 459 3.33 3.13 5.39
N VAL A 460 3.19 3.84 4.27
CA VAL A 460 3.97 3.58 3.05
C VAL A 460 5.46 3.74 3.31
N ASN A 461 5.87 4.80 4.03
CA ASN A 461 7.27 5.04 4.38
C ASN A 461 7.84 3.94 5.28
N GLY A 462 7.08 3.53 6.30
CA GLY A 462 7.49 2.45 7.21
C GLY A 462 7.63 1.09 6.50
N LEU A 463 6.70 0.80 5.58
CA LEU A 463 6.75 -0.42 4.77
C LEU A 463 7.88 -0.39 3.73
N ALA A 464 8.31 0.79 3.29
CA ALA A 464 9.39 0.95 2.30
C ALA A 464 10.79 0.94 2.92
N LYS A 465 10.92 1.09 4.23
CA LYS A 465 12.21 1.20 4.89
C LYS A 465 13.08 -0.04 4.62
N ILE A 466 14.21 0.14 3.93
CA ILE A 466 15.24 -0.89 3.80
C ILE A 466 16.22 -0.70 4.96
N GLN A 467 16.47 -1.76 5.73
CA GLN A 467 17.38 -1.72 6.85
C GLN A 467 18.10 -3.07 7.00
N ILE A 468 19.41 -3.04 6.98
CA ILE A 468 20.27 -4.17 7.26
C ILE A 468 21.08 -3.80 8.49
N GLU A 469 20.83 -4.46 9.59
CA GLU A 469 21.53 -4.26 10.85
C GLU A 469 22.39 -5.49 11.13
N ALA A 470 23.61 -5.25 11.62
CA ALA A 470 24.44 -6.29 12.20
C ALA A 470 24.57 -6.02 13.69
N SER A 471 24.40 -7.04 14.50
CA SER A 471 24.67 -7.01 15.93
C SER A 471 25.57 -8.17 16.33
N GLY A 472 26.46 -7.91 17.28
CA GLY A 472 27.41 -8.90 17.81
C GLY A 472 28.09 -8.35 19.05
N SER A 473 29.08 -9.07 19.61
CA SER A 473 29.86 -8.49 20.68
C SER A 473 30.58 -7.23 20.18
N LYS A 474 30.62 -6.17 20.99
CA LYS A 474 31.22 -4.88 20.61
C LYS A 474 32.67 -5.03 20.13
N GLU A 475 33.38 -6.00 20.63
CA GLU A 475 34.77 -6.30 20.25
C GLU A 475 34.85 -6.88 18.84
N ILE A 476 34.00 -7.86 18.51
CA ILE A 476 33.93 -8.49 17.18
C ILE A 476 33.44 -7.49 16.13
N MET A 477 32.40 -6.72 16.44
CA MET A 477 31.91 -5.70 15.53
C MET A 477 32.96 -4.62 15.24
N LYS A 478 33.77 -4.25 16.25
CA LYS A 478 34.84 -3.28 16.09
C LYS A 478 36.03 -3.84 15.29
N GLU A 479 36.33 -5.12 15.44
CA GLU A 479 37.45 -5.78 14.76
C GLU A 479 37.10 -6.14 13.30
N PHE A 480 35.90 -6.68 13.04
CA PHE A 480 35.47 -7.07 11.69
C PHE A 480 34.97 -5.93 10.84
N THR A 481 34.26 -4.97 11.42
CA THR A 481 33.59 -3.91 10.65
C THR A 481 34.02 -2.51 11.06
N GLY A 482 34.54 -2.34 12.28
CA GLY A 482 34.81 -1.01 12.84
C GLY A 482 33.54 -0.11 12.91
N ILE A 483 32.35 -0.72 12.85
CA ILE A 483 31.09 -0.06 12.58
C ILE A 483 30.28 0.07 13.86
N SER A 484 29.73 1.24 14.06
CA SER A 484 28.63 1.51 14.97
C SER A 484 27.45 2.01 14.12
N GLY A 485 26.45 1.16 13.85
CA GLY A 485 25.28 1.58 13.10
C GLY A 485 24.78 0.52 12.09
N PRO A 486 23.77 0.84 11.29
CA PRO A 486 23.26 -0.08 10.28
C PRO A 486 24.28 -0.33 9.18
N LEU A 487 24.33 -1.56 8.65
CA LEU A 487 25.14 -1.88 7.46
C LEU A 487 24.61 -1.13 6.23
N LEU A 488 23.30 -1.00 6.11
CA LEU A 488 22.62 -0.22 5.10
C LEU A 488 21.27 0.24 5.66
N SER A 489 20.95 1.51 5.49
CA SER A 489 19.64 2.07 5.78
C SER A 489 19.21 2.99 4.65
N ILE A 490 18.02 2.75 4.10
CA ILE A 490 17.39 3.63 3.10
C ILE A 490 15.98 3.93 3.60
N GLN A 491 15.69 5.19 3.87
CA GLN A 491 14.38 5.63 4.34
C GLN A 491 14.13 7.09 3.98
N SER A 492 12.86 7.45 3.76
CA SER A 492 12.51 8.87 3.63
C SER A 492 12.40 9.53 5.00
N SER A 493 12.77 10.80 5.09
CA SER A 493 12.74 11.57 6.33
C SER A 493 11.32 11.72 6.86
N THR A 494 11.04 11.10 8.00
CA THR A 494 9.70 11.01 8.60
C THR A 494 9.13 12.38 8.95
N MET A 495 9.95 13.29 9.51
CA MET A 495 9.49 14.63 9.91
C MET A 495 9.09 15.48 8.70
N TYR A 496 9.92 15.49 7.65
CA TYR A 496 9.59 16.18 6.41
C TYR A 496 8.34 15.59 5.75
N LEU A 497 8.17 14.28 5.81
CA LEU A 497 6.99 13.60 5.27
C LEU A 497 5.71 13.99 6.01
N ILE A 498 5.73 14.06 7.35
CA ILE A 498 4.58 14.50 8.16
C ILE A 498 4.18 15.92 7.76
N VAL A 499 5.13 16.84 7.83
CA VAL A 499 4.85 18.26 7.58
C VAL A 499 4.45 18.48 6.12
N GLY A 500 5.21 17.93 5.18
CA GLY A 500 4.97 18.10 3.74
C GLY A 500 3.64 17.50 3.31
N SER A 501 3.33 16.27 3.69
CA SER A 501 2.08 15.60 3.30
C SER A 501 0.86 16.24 3.94
N PHE A 502 0.95 16.67 5.21
CA PHE A 502 -0.16 17.33 5.90
C PHE A 502 -0.47 18.71 5.29
N ILE A 503 0.55 19.58 5.14
CA ILE A 503 0.36 20.93 4.61
C ILE A 503 -0.11 20.87 3.16
N LEU A 504 0.56 20.06 2.32
CA LEU A 504 0.22 19.94 0.91
C LEU A 504 -1.23 19.45 0.72
N SER A 505 -1.63 18.41 1.46
CA SER A 505 -2.99 17.89 1.38
C SER A 505 -4.02 18.87 1.90
N TYR A 506 -3.74 19.56 3.03
CA TYR A 506 -4.66 20.54 3.60
C TYR A 506 -4.94 21.70 2.64
N VAL A 507 -3.88 22.29 2.07
CA VAL A 507 -3.98 23.44 1.16
C VAL A 507 -4.68 23.06 -0.14
N LEU A 508 -4.29 21.97 -0.78
CA LEU A 508 -4.80 21.59 -2.09
C LEU A 508 -6.24 21.06 -2.02
N VAL A 509 -6.57 20.28 -0.99
CA VAL A 509 -7.95 19.83 -0.78
C VAL A 509 -8.86 21.02 -0.48
N PHE A 510 -8.42 21.97 0.35
CA PHE A 510 -9.16 23.21 0.59
C PHE A 510 -9.40 24.01 -0.68
N ALA A 511 -8.36 24.20 -1.51
CA ALA A 511 -8.49 24.89 -2.80
C ALA A 511 -9.48 24.19 -3.73
N GLY A 512 -9.39 22.85 -3.85
CA GLY A 512 -10.31 22.05 -4.66
C GLY A 512 -11.76 22.13 -4.18
N MET A 513 -11.98 22.13 -2.86
CA MET A 513 -13.31 22.26 -2.27
C MET A 513 -13.91 23.65 -2.48
N LYS A 514 -13.10 24.71 -2.38
CA LYS A 514 -13.57 26.09 -2.62
C LYS A 514 -13.99 26.33 -4.06
N LEU A 515 -13.31 25.69 -5.02
CA LEU A 515 -13.65 25.85 -6.44
C LEU A 515 -15.07 25.34 -6.77
N VAL A 516 -15.49 24.25 -6.13
CA VAL A 516 -16.81 23.63 -6.40
C VAL A 516 -17.94 24.35 -5.67
N LYS A 517 -17.63 25.06 -4.54
CA LYS A 517 -18.66 25.79 -3.78
C LYS A 517 -18.91 27.22 -4.26
N LYS A 518 -18.15 27.70 -5.25
CA LYS A 518 -18.47 28.90 -6.02
C LYS A 518 -19.43 28.57 -7.15
#